data_6816bb351516cf73ba87b5704103471a
#
_entry.id   6816bb351516cf73ba87b5704103471a
#
_cell.length_a   1.000
_cell.length_b   1.000
_cell.length_c   1.000
_cell.angle_alpha   90.00
_cell.angle_beta   90.00
_cell.angle_gamma   90.00
#
_symmetry.space_group_name_H-M   'P 1'
#
loop_
_entity.id
_entity.type
_entity.pdbx_description
1 polymer ?
#
loop_
_entity_poly.entity_id
_entity_poly.type
_entity_poly.pdbx_seq_one_letter_code
_entity_poly.pdbx_strand_id
1 'polypeptide(L)'
;MVRQNDVPVKYTSWSLAFILPDTTLAGAQNLADKLRRAASGLRPPWDSTQITLSAGIVEAVAKQDYDSEDIVTDLINRAEFSIEEARKRGGDTVVALETPKL
;
A
#
# COMPACT_ATOMS: atom_id res chain seq x y z
N MET A 1 -2.56 -7.68 -13.55
CA MET A 1 -1.75 -7.04 -12.49
C MET A 1 -2.32 -7.36 -11.11
N VAL A 2 -3.58 -7.02 -10.83
CA VAL A 2 -4.26 -7.40 -9.59
C VAL A 2 -4.88 -8.78 -9.79
N ARG A 3 -4.61 -9.70 -8.86
CA ARG A 3 -5.08 -11.08 -8.98
C ARG A 3 -6.53 -11.20 -8.52
N GLN A 4 -7.17 -12.30 -8.90
CA GLN A 4 -8.59 -12.55 -8.59
C GLN A 4 -8.87 -12.53 -7.09
N ASN A 5 -7.94 -13.00 -6.25
CA ASN A 5 -8.10 -13.06 -4.80
C ASN A 5 -7.71 -11.77 -4.09
N ASP A 6 -7.16 -10.79 -4.82
CA ASP A 6 -6.79 -9.52 -4.24
C ASP A 6 -8.05 -8.67 -4.04
N VAL A 7 -8.13 -7.98 -2.91
CA VAL A 7 -9.33 -7.22 -2.54
C VAL A 7 -9.00 -5.74 -2.46
N PRO A 8 -9.49 -4.92 -3.42
CA PRO A 8 -9.37 -3.48 -3.33
C PRO A 8 -10.47 -2.92 -2.42
N VAL A 9 -10.10 -1.94 -1.59
CA VAL A 9 -11.03 -1.27 -0.68
C VAL A 9 -10.81 0.23 -0.79
N LYS A 10 -11.89 0.99 -1.03
CA LYS A 10 -11.80 2.44 -0.99
C LYS A 10 -11.58 2.88 0.46
N TYR A 11 -10.44 3.47 0.75
CA TYR A 11 -10.08 3.89 2.10
C TYR A 11 -10.47 5.33 2.38
N THR A 12 -10.10 6.23 1.47
CA THR A 12 -10.53 7.63 1.51
C THR A 12 -10.92 8.06 0.09
N SER A 13 -11.33 9.33 -0.09
CA SER A 13 -11.65 9.83 -1.43
C SER A 13 -10.45 9.79 -2.39
N TRP A 14 -9.23 9.76 -1.86
CA TRP A 14 -8.00 9.85 -2.65
C TRP A 14 -7.07 8.66 -2.47
N SER A 15 -7.50 7.64 -1.75
CA SER A 15 -6.66 6.49 -1.48
C SER A 15 -7.45 5.19 -1.50
N LEU A 16 -6.76 4.13 -1.92
CA LEU A 16 -7.26 2.77 -1.93
C LEU A 16 -6.36 1.92 -1.06
N ALA A 17 -6.94 0.92 -0.43
CA ALA A 17 -6.19 -0.13 0.24
C ALA A 17 -6.40 -1.44 -0.51
N PHE A 18 -5.34 -2.23 -0.63
CA PHE A 18 -5.41 -3.55 -1.24
C PHE A 18 -5.03 -4.59 -0.21
N ILE A 19 -5.86 -5.62 -0.09
CA ILE A 19 -5.54 -6.81 0.69
C ILE A 19 -5.05 -7.85 -0.30
N LEU A 20 -3.81 -8.31 -0.12
CA LEU A 20 -3.14 -9.20 -1.07
C LEU A 20 -2.82 -10.54 -0.38
N PRO A 21 -3.77 -11.48 -0.38
CA PRO A 21 -3.53 -12.80 0.21
C PRO A 21 -2.39 -13.53 -0.49
N ASP A 22 -1.64 -14.32 0.26
CA ASP A 22 -0.58 -15.18 -0.27
C ASP A 22 0.46 -14.42 -1.10
N THR A 23 0.69 -13.15 -0.74
CA THR A 23 1.66 -12.30 -1.43
C THR A 23 2.74 -11.88 -0.43
N THR A 24 3.99 -12.05 -0.83
CA THR A 24 5.11 -11.60 -0.02
C THR A 24 5.23 -10.09 -0.02
N LEU A 25 5.95 -9.54 0.95
CA LEU A 25 6.21 -8.11 1.00
C LEU A 25 6.89 -7.63 -0.29
N ALA A 26 7.86 -8.40 -0.79
CA ALA A 26 8.54 -8.08 -2.06
C ALA A 26 7.58 -8.12 -3.24
N GLY A 27 6.68 -9.10 -3.29
CA GLY A 27 5.66 -9.19 -4.34
C GLY A 27 4.71 -8.02 -4.34
N ALA A 28 4.26 -7.60 -3.15
CA ALA A 28 3.40 -6.43 -2.99
C ALA A 28 4.12 -5.15 -3.40
N GLN A 29 5.40 -5.03 -3.07
CA GLN A 29 6.23 -3.89 -3.45
C GLN A 29 6.37 -3.80 -4.97
N ASN A 30 6.57 -4.92 -5.64
CA ASN A 30 6.65 -4.96 -7.10
C ASN A 30 5.33 -4.53 -7.74
N LEU A 31 4.20 -5.00 -7.21
CA LEU A 31 2.88 -4.59 -7.70
C LEU A 31 2.67 -3.09 -7.51
N ALA A 32 2.97 -2.57 -6.33
CA ALA A 32 2.80 -1.14 -6.03
C ALA A 32 3.67 -0.28 -6.95
N ASP A 33 4.90 -0.72 -7.24
CA ASP A 33 5.79 0.02 -8.12
C ASP A 33 5.27 0.03 -9.57
N LYS A 34 4.70 -1.08 -10.03
CA LYS A 34 4.05 -1.14 -11.35
C LYS A 34 2.86 -0.19 -11.42
N LEU A 35 2.04 -0.14 -10.38
CA LEU A 35 0.90 0.78 -10.32
C LEU A 35 1.38 2.24 -10.30
N ARG A 36 2.44 2.53 -9.56
CA ARG A 36 3.02 3.87 -9.51
C ARG A 36 3.52 4.32 -10.88
N ARG A 37 4.21 3.45 -11.60
CA ARG A 37 4.70 3.74 -12.96
C ARG A 37 3.54 3.95 -13.93
N ALA A 38 2.51 3.13 -13.84
CA ALA A 38 1.32 3.27 -14.68
C ALA A 38 0.62 4.60 -14.41
N ALA A 39 0.49 4.99 -13.14
CA ALA A 39 -0.13 6.27 -12.78
C ALA A 39 0.65 7.45 -13.34
N SER A 40 1.98 7.39 -13.33
CA SER A 40 2.80 8.50 -13.83
C SER A 40 2.65 8.73 -15.33
N GLY A 41 2.14 7.74 -16.07
CA GLY A 41 1.84 7.87 -17.49
C GLY A 41 0.47 8.45 -17.80
N LEU A 42 -0.38 8.63 -16.78
CA LEU A 42 -1.73 9.14 -16.97
C LEU A 42 -1.75 10.66 -17.00
N ARG A 43 -2.65 11.21 -17.80
CA ARG A 43 -2.94 12.65 -17.84
C ARG A 43 -4.43 12.83 -17.87
N PRO A 44 -5.01 13.68 -16.99
CA PRO A 44 -6.42 14.01 -17.12
C PRO A 44 -6.69 14.67 -18.48
N PRO A 45 -7.84 14.39 -19.12
CA PRO A 45 -8.13 14.99 -20.42
C PRO A 45 -8.27 16.51 -20.39
N TRP A 46 -8.53 17.08 -19.21
CA TRP A 46 -8.73 18.52 -19.02
C TRP A 46 -7.50 19.24 -18.48
N ASP A 47 -6.42 18.53 -18.18
CA ASP A 47 -5.27 19.11 -17.51
C ASP A 47 -4.03 18.30 -17.89
N SER A 48 -2.90 18.99 -18.07
CA SER A 48 -1.62 18.36 -18.36
C SER A 48 -0.86 17.96 -17.08
N THR A 49 -1.44 18.17 -15.91
CA THR A 49 -0.81 17.82 -14.64
C THR A 49 -0.54 16.33 -14.55
N GLN A 50 0.68 15.97 -14.19
CA GLN A 50 1.05 14.57 -13.99
C GLN A 50 0.37 14.00 -12.74
N ILE A 51 -0.22 12.83 -12.90
CA ILE A 51 -0.77 12.07 -11.78
C ILE A 51 0.35 11.22 -11.19
N THR A 52 0.55 11.30 -9.89
CA THR A 52 1.52 10.45 -9.19
C THR A 52 0.82 9.62 -8.12
N LEU A 53 1.46 8.55 -7.71
CA LEU A 53 0.95 7.64 -6.71
C LEU A 53 2.03 7.38 -5.66
N SER A 54 1.63 7.45 -4.41
CA SER A 54 2.48 7.03 -3.30
C SER A 54 1.85 5.81 -2.64
N ALA A 55 2.65 4.85 -2.25
CA ALA A 55 2.15 3.63 -1.63
C ALA A 55 2.94 3.29 -0.38
N GLY A 56 2.22 2.81 0.62
CA GLY A 56 2.80 2.19 1.80
C GLY A 56 2.42 0.73 1.83
N ILE A 57 3.37 -0.12 2.15
CA ILE A 57 3.17 -1.56 2.16
C ILE A 57 3.57 -2.13 3.50
N VAL A 58 2.69 -2.95 4.06
CA VAL A 58 2.95 -3.64 5.31
C VAL A 58 2.44 -5.07 5.20
N GLU A 59 3.01 -5.95 6.01
CA GLU A 59 2.60 -7.34 6.09
C GLU A 59 1.96 -7.59 7.45
N ALA A 60 0.85 -8.32 7.44
CA ALA A 60 0.18 -8.69 8.69
C ALA A 60 1.08 -9.61 9.51
N VAL A 61 1.12 -9.37 10.81
CA VAL A 61 1.88 -10.19 11.75
C VAL A 61 0.91 -10.79 12.76
N ALA A 62 0.86 -12.13 12.81
CA ALA A 62 0.05 -12.85 13.77
C ALA A 62 0.92 -13.21 14.97
N LYS A 63 0.83 -12.42 16.04
CA LYS A 63 1.50 -12.72 17.30
C LYS A 63 0.60 -13.63 18.14
N GLN A 64 1.21 -14.45 18.97
CA GLN A 64 0.51 -15.44 19.80
C GLN A 64 -0.56 -14.80 20.68
N ASP A 65 -0.30 -13.61 21.20
CA ASP A 65 -1.20 -12.90 22.10
C ASP A 65 -2.25 -12.05 21.39
N TYR A 66 -2.18 -11.98 20.06
CA TYR A 66 -3.06 -11.11 19.29
C TYR A 66 -4.34 -11.86 18.89
N ASP A 67 -5.49 -11.24 19.12
CA ASP A 67 -6.71 -11.65 18.45
C ASP A 67 -6.82 -10.98 17.07
N SER A 68 -7.90 -11.25 16.34
CA SER A 68 -8.11 -10.71 15.01
C SER A 68 -8.15 -9.19 14.99
N GLU A 69 -8.75 -8.58 16.00
CA GLU A 69 -8.86 -7.13 16.10
C GLU A 69 -7.49 -6.48 16.30
N ASP A 70 -6.64 -7.09 17.14
CA ASP A 70 -5.27 -6.61 17.37
C ASP A 70 -4.45 -6.66 16.11
N ILE A 71 -4.60 -7.73 15.32
CA ILE A 71 -3.88 -7.89 14.05
C ILE A 71 -4.27 -6.79 13.07
N VAL A 72 -5.57 -6.53 12.94
CA VAL A 72 -6.09 -5.51 12.03
C VAL A 72 -5.66 -4.11 12.46
N THR A 73 -5.76 -3.82 13.76
CA THR A 73 -5.37 -2.51 14.29
C THR A 73 -3.87 -2.24 14.06
N ASP A 74 -3.03 -3.22 14.34
CA ASP A 74 -1.59 -3.11 14.11
C ASP A 74 -1.29 -2.89 12.62
N LEU A 75 -1.95 -3.65 11.76
CA LEU A 75 -1.75 -3.55 10.31
C LEU A 75 -2.11 -2.16 9.80
N ILE A 76 -3.25 -1.61 10.19
CA ILE A 76 -3.70 -0.29 9.78
C ILE A 76 -2.73 0.78 10.26
N ASN A 77 -2.31 0.73 11.53
CA ASN A 77 -1.39 1.72 12.08
C ASN A 77 -0.05 1.72 11.34
N ARG A 78 0.48 0.54 11.02
CA ARG A 78 1.73 0.44 10.27
C ARG A 78 1.55 0.90 8.82
N ALA A 79 0.41 0.62 8.21
CA ALA A 79 0.11 1.07 6.86
C ALA A 79 0.05 2.60 6.80
N GLU A 80 -0.61 3.24 7.76
CA GLU A 80 -0.68 4.70 7.84
C GLU A 80 0.70 5.31 8.05
N PHE A 81 1.53 4.70 8.89
CA PHE A 81 2.91 5.14 9.07
C PHE A 81 3.70 5.06 7.76
N SER A 82 3.57 3.96 7.01
CA SER A 82 4.32 3.77 5.77
C SER A 82 3.91 4.79 4.70
N ILE A 83 2.63 5.09 4.59
CA ILE A 83 2.17 6.09 3.60
C ILE A 83 2.61 7.50 4.00
N GLU A 84 2.68 7.80 5.28
CA GLU A 84 3.19 9.07 5.76
C GLU A 84 4.68 9.22 5.45
N GLU A 85 5.45 8.14 5.58
CA GLU A 85 6.85 8.13 5.18
C GLU A 85 7.01 8.39 3.68
N ALA A 86 6.12 7.83 2.87
CA ALA A 86 6.14 8.09 1.42
C ALA A 86 5.90 9.58 1.14
N ARG A 87 4.97 10.21 1.83
CA ARG A 87 4.71 11.65 1.71
C ARG A 87 5.92 12.48 2.11
N LYS A 88 6.57 12.13 3.20
CA LYS A 88 7.78 12.82 3.68
C LYS A 88 8.92 12.75 2.69
N ARG A 89 8.99 11.69 1.90
CA ARG A 89 10.00 11.54 0.84
C ARG A 89 9.67 12.31 -0.43
N GLY A 90 8.58 13.06 -0.44
CA GLY A 90 8.16 13.86 -1.59
C GLY A 90 7.07 13.25 -2.44
N GLY A 91 6.53 12.10 -2.05
CA GLY A 91 5.51 11.39 -2.83
C GLY A 91 6.11 10.68 -4.05
N ASP A 92 5.25 10.15 -4.91
CA ASP A 92 5.62 9.40 -6.11
C ASP A 92 6.65 8.30 -5.78
N THR A 93 6.36 7.52 -4.75
CA THR A 93 7.28 6.50 -4.28
C THR A 93 6.52 5.39 -3.56
N VAL A 94 7.21 4.28 -3.34
CA VAL A 94 6.70 3.13 -2.60
C VAL A 94 7.56 2.92 -1.37
N VAL A 95 6.93 2.84 -0.21
CA VAL A 95 7.61 2.56 1.06
C VAL A 95 7.07 1.25 1.60
N ALA A 96 7.93 0.26 1.73
CA ALA A 96 7.60 -1.01 2.38
C ALA A 96 8.25 -1.03 3.76
N LEU A 97 7.45 -1.24 4.79
CA LEU A 97 7.98 -1.40 6.13
C LEU A 97 8.44 -2.84 6.33
N GLU A 98 9.61 -2.99 6.93
CA GLU A 98 10.12 -4.30 7.29
C GLU A 98 9.16 -4.97 8.27
N THR A 99 8.87 -6.26 8.03
CA THR A 99 7.99 -7.03 8.89
C THR A 99 8.65 -7.24 10.25
N PRO A 100 7.98 -6.87 11.36
CA PRO A 100 8.57 -7.08 12.68
C PRO A 100 8.83 -8.56 12.95
N LYS A 101 9.94 -8.84 13.61
CA LYS A 101 10.25 -10.21 14.05
C LYS A 101 9.42 -10.55 15.28
N LEU A 102 8.91 -11.77 15.30
CA LEU A 102 8.18 -12.30 16.44
C LEU A 102 9.10 -12.86 17.50
#